data_126f50b2113f2175c98fd3a7350689a7
#
_entry.id   126f50b2113f2175c98fd3a7350689a7
#
_cell.length_a   1.000
_cell.length_b   1.000
_cell.length_c   1.000
_cell.angle_alpha   90.00
_cell.angle_beta   90.00
_cell.angle_gamma   90.00
#
_symmetry.space_group_name_H-M   'P 1'
#
loop_
_entity.id
_entity.type
_entity.pdbx_description
1 polymer ?
#
loop_
_entity_poly.entity_id
_entity_poly.type
_entity_poly.pdbx_seq_one_letter_code
_entity_poly.pdbx_strand_id
1 'polypeptide(L)'
;MRPLVDALLTHDPRQRERLAQAIPAMGVLAAGVVAMHYFVYIGEAQPGAVWVWSAVTLAGMAVFFALIRSGYSRRWREPSLTLQQMLFALTSGAVAYAMLGAGRGAVFPVVMTILMFGLFVATPLQMRWVSLYAVALFGLVMLWRAVGQPARYPPAVELGHFLLVATMMPAVSILAARLSTIRQRSRMHRAELAQALARLREQTTRDELTGLVNRRHLAELLEQEHQRCIRSGQTFCVAVLDIDHLRTVNDEHGHSIGDALLRAMAGEAARHVRVADMLARQAGDEFVLLMSDTRAAMARGGVDRLHERLSGVHVLHGSVPVAVTLSCGLAEHHAGETVAQTMDRAYSARDEAKALGGNRVQVAA
;
A
#
# COMPACT_ATOMS: atom_id res chain seq x y z
N MET A 1 17.12 21.92 4.54
CA MET A 1 15.68 21.84 4.89
C MET A 1 15.28 20.58 5.67
N ARG A 2 15.83 19.37 5.40
CA ARG A 2 15.52 18.14 6.14
C ARG A 2 15.70 18.22 7.66
N PRO A 3 16.82 18.74 8.24
CA PRO A 3 17.03 18.75 9.70
C PRO A 3 16.02 19.63 10.47
N LEU A 4 15.56 20.76 9.90
CA LEU A 4 14.54 21.62 10.51
C LEU A 4 13.14 20.95 10.52
N VAL A 5 12.80 20.22 9.44
CA VAL A 5 11.55 19.48 9.33
C VAL A 5 11.52 18.31 10.32
N ASP A 6 12.64 17.61 10.50
CA ASP A 6 12.76 16.50 11.46
C ASP A 6 12.79 16.98 12.91
N ALA A 7 13.36 18.17 13.17
CA ALA A 7 13.31 18.81 14.49
C ALA A 7 11.88 19.22 14.89
N LEU A 8 11.05 19.68 13.94
CA LEU A 8 9.67 20.08 14.17
C LEU A 8 8.69 18.90 14.17
N LEU A 9 8.84 17.95 13.23
CA LEU A 9 7.85 16.90 12.95
C LEU A 9 8.18 15.51 13.52
N THR A 10 9.30 15.35 14.28
CA THR A 10 9.75 14.04 14.83
C THR A 10 10.17 12.99 13.76
N HIS A 11 10.97 12.00 14.18
CA HIS A 11 11.44 10.90 13.31
C HIS A 11 10.40 9.76 13.14
N ASP A 12 9.36 9.69 13.97
CA ASP A 12 8.32 8.67 13.87
C ASP A 12 7.35 8.99 12.71
N PRO A 13 7.26 8.15 11.66
CA PRO A 13 6.42 8.40 10.49
C PRO A 13 4.94 8.62 10.84
N ARG A 14 4.42 7.86 11.82
CA ARG A 14 3.01 7.95 12.24
C ARG A 14 2.70 9.24 12.99
N GLN A 15 3.63 9.71 13.80
CA GLN A 15 3.47 11.01 14.50
C GLN A 15 3.64 12.18 13.53
N ARG A 16 4.57 12.05 12.57
CA ARG A 16 4.78 13.03 11.51
C ARG A 16 3.51 13.27 10.70
N GLU A 17 2.80 12.21 10.33
CA GLU A 17 1.52 12.31 9.63
C GLU A 17 0.45 13.03 10.47
N ARG A 18 0.35 12.71 11.76
CA ARG A 18 -0.59 13.38 12.68
C ARG A 18 -0.29 14.86 12.86
N LEU A 19 0.99 15.22 13.03
CA LEU A 19 1.42 16.62 13.11
C LEU A 19 1.15 17.36 11.80
N ALA A 20 1.43 16.73 10.65
CA ALA A 20 1.14 17.31 9.33
C ALA A 20 -0.35 17.60 9.13
N GLN A 21 -1.25 16.81 9.74
CA GLN A 21 -2.69 17.07 9.74
C GLN A 21 -3.10 18.18 10.72
N ALA A 22 -2.43 18.32 11.86
CA ALA A 22 -2.74 19.33 12.89
C ALA A 22 -2.24 20.75 12.52
N ILE A 23 -1.09 20.85 11.86
CA ILE A 23 -0.44 22.14 11.53
C ILE A 23 -1.37 23.09 10.73
N PRO A 24 -2.07 22.67 9.66
CA PRO A 24 -2.96 23.57 8.94
C PRO A 24 -4.10 24.11 9.81
N ALA A 25 -4.68 23.28 10.69
CA ALA A 25 -5.73 23.73 11.62
C ALA A 25 -5.19 24.76 12.63
N MET A 26 -3.96 24.56 13.12
CA MET A 26 -3.26 25.54 13.97
C MET A 26 -2.99 26.83 13.22
N GLY A 27 -2.60 26.75 11.93
CA GLY A 27 -2.39 27.90 11.07
C GLY A 27 -3.64 28.78 10.92
N VAL A 28 -4.82 28.13 10.77
CA VAL A 28 -6.11 28.86 10.73
C VAL A 28 -6.42 29.57 12.03
N LEU A 29 -6.19 28.94 13.18
CA LEU A 29 -6.37 29.60 14.49
C LEU A 29 -5.38 30.73 14.69
N ALA A 30 -4.13 30.56 14.28
CA ALA A 30 -3.12 31.62 14.34
C ALA A 30 -3.52 32.83 13.46
N ALA A 31 -4.03 32.58 12.26
CA ALA A 31 -4.59 33.62 11.40
C ALA A 31 -5.81 34.32 12.06
N GLY A 32 -6.65 33.57 12.76
CA GLY A 32 -7.73 34.10 13.58
C GLY A 32 -7.23 35.03 14.69
N VAL A 33 -6.13 34.70 15.36
CA VAL A 33 -5.47 35.57 16.36
C VAL A 33 -5.01 36.88 15.71
N VAL A 34 -4.36 36.81 14.56
CA VAL A 34 -3.94 38.01 13.82
C VAL A 34 -5.14 38.88 13.44
N ALA A 35 -6.22 38.26 12.92
CA ALA A 35 -7.45 38.97 12.58
C ALA A 35 -8.09 39.67 13.79
N MET A 36 -8.09 39.03 14.96
CA MET A 36 -8.63 39.65 16.21
C MET A 36 -7.82 40.89 16.62
N HIS A 37 -6.50 40.90 16.48
CA HIS A 37 -5.69 42.09 16.73
C HIS A 37 -5.95 43.20 15.71
N TYR A 38 -6.26 42.86 14.44
CA TYR A 38 -6.76 43.83 13.48
C TYR A 38 -8.05 44.50 13.92
N PHE A 39 -9.01 43.72 14.49
CA PHE A 39 -10.26 44.27 15.05
C PHE A 39 -10.02 45.17 16.28
N VAL A 40 -8.98 44.92 17.06
CA VAL A 40 -8.54 45.85 18.11
C VAL A 40 -8.04 47.19 17.49
N TYR A 41 -7.23 47.08 16.44
CA TYR A 41 -6.68 48.29 15.75
C TYR A 41 -7.78 49.20 15.19
N ILE A 42 -8.86 48.64 14.64
CA ILE A 42 -9.99 49.42 14.12
C ILE A 42 -11.04 49.80 15.20
N GLY A 43 -10.79 49.47 16.48
CA GLY A 43 -11.68 49.85 17.60
C GLY A 43 -12.87 48.96 17.82
N GLU A 44 -13.02 47.82 17.12
CA GLU A 44 -14.16 46.90 17.21
C GLU A 44 -14.07 45.91 18.41
N ALA A 45 -12.90 45.77 19.02
CA ALA A 45 -12.63 44.88 20.13
C ALA A 45 -11.78 45.51 21.22
N GLN A 46 -12.00 45.09 22.49
CA GLN A 46 -11.25 45.59 23.63
C GLN A 46 -9.85 44.96 23.69
N PRO A 47 -8.74 45.74 23.73
CA PRO A 47 -7.38 45.23 23.68
C PRO A 47 -7.10 44.18 24.76
N GLY A 48 -7.40 44.47 26.03
CA GLY A 48 -7.10 43.58 27.13
C GLY A 48 -7.76 42.20 27.03
N ALA A 49 -9.02 42.16 26.62
CA ALA A 49 -9.74 40.91 26.42
C ALA A 49 -9.14 40.07 25.24
N VAL A 50 -8.79 40.74 24.15
CA VAL A 50 -8.17 40.06 22.98
C VAL A 50 -6.78 39.52 23.33
N TRP A 51 -5.96 40.22 24.10
CA TRP A 51 -4.68 39.71 24.55
C TRP A 51 -4.82 38.43 25.39
N VAL A 52 -5.76 38.40 26.38
CA VAL A 52 -6.02 37.20 27.17
C VAL A 52 -6.51 36.07 26.33
N TRP A 53 -7.48 36.30 25.41
CA TRP A 53 -8.01 35.30 24.51
C TRP A 53 -6.91 34.74 23.58
N SER A 54 -6.06 35.61 23.04
CA SER A 54 -4.94 35.19 22.18
C SER A 54 -3.95 34.31 22.94
N ALA A 55 -3.58 34.70 24.18
CA ALA A 55 -2.68 33.92 25.02
C ALA A 55 -3.28 32.50 25.31
N VAL A 56 -4.56 32.41 25.66
CA VAL A 56 -5.25 31.13 25.91
C VAL A 56 -5.32 30.27 24.64
N THR A 57 -5.66 30.88 23.50
CA THR A 57 -5.74 30.18 22.22
C THR A 57 -4.39 29.63 21.78
N LEU A 58 -3.31 30.44 21.84
CA LEU A 58 -1.97 30.02 21.50
C LEU A 58 -1.42 28.97 22.48
N ALA A 59 -1.68 29.12 23.78
CA ALA A 59 -1.28 28.13 24.78
C ALA A 59 -1.99 26.78 24.54
N GLY A 60 -3.30 26.78 24.25
CA GLY A 60 -4.04 25.58 23.91
C GLY A 60 -3.48 24.86 22.67
N MET A 61 -3.16 25.62 21.62
CA MET A 61 -2.48 25.08 20.41
C MET A 61 -1.13 24.46 20.77
N ALA A 62 -0.31 25.13 21.58
CA ALA A 62 0.99 24.63 22.02
C ALA A 62 0.86 23.32 22.83
N VAL A 63 -0.16 23.23 23.70
CA VAL A 63 -0.46 22.01 24.46
C VAL A 63 -0.83 20.85 23.53
N PHE A 64 -1.74 21.04 22.55
CA PHE A 64 -2.07 20.01 21.60
C PHE A 64 -0.86 19.57 20.78
N PHE A 65 -0.07 20.52 20.31
CA PHE A 65 1.19 20.23 19.58
C PHE A 65 2.14 19.40 20.44
N ALA A 66 2.38 19.80 21.69
CA ALA A 66 3.27 19.10 22.62
C ALA A 66 2.77 17.68 22.93
N LEU A 67 1.46 17.49 23.16
CA LEU A 67 0.85 16.18 23.42
C LEU A 67 0.99 15.21 22.23
N ILE A 68 0.81 15.70 21.00
CA ILE A 68 0.99 14.88 19.79
C ILE A 68 2.48 14.60 19.58
N ARG A 69 3.34 15.61 19.68
CA ARG A 69 4.78 15.49 19.44
C ARG A 69 5.48 14.58 20.46
N SER A 70 5.14 14.69 21.77
CA SER A 70 5.70 13.82 22.80
C SER A 70 5.26 12.36 22.69
N GLY A 71 4.22 12.07 21.90
CA GLY A 71 3.62 10.75 21.79
C GLY A 71 2.74 10.39 22.99
N TYR A 72 2.52 11.29 23.95
CA TYR A 72 1.62 11.06 25.09
C TYR A 72 0.20 10.76 24.64
N SER A 73 -0.25 11.40 23.55
CA SER A 73 -1.55 11.19 22.92
C SER A 73 -1.80 9.75 22.44
N ARG A 74 -0.76 8.90 22.29
CA ARG A 74 -0.89 7.47 21.90
C ARG A 74 -1.70 6.64 22.90
N ARG A 75 -1.80 7.09 24.15
CA ARG A 75 -2.58 6.42 25.21
C ARG A 75 -4.08 6.60 25.05
N TRP A 76 -4.52 7.51 24.19
CA TRP A 76 -5.92 7.84 23.97
C TRP A 76 -6.49 7.12 22.76
N ARG A 77 -7.83 6.95 22.73
CA ARG A 77 -8.53 6.27 21.62
C ARG A 77 -8.30 6.96 20.28
N GLU A 78 -8.12 8.28 20.30
CA GLU A 78 -7.83 9.10 19.12
C GLU A 78 -6.50 9.86 19.33
N PRO A 79 -5.38 9.28 18.91
CA PRO A 79 -4.06 9.87 19.14
C PRO A 79 -3.78 11.19 18.40
N SER A 80 -4.57 11.53 17.38
CA SER A 80 -4.51 12.81 16.67
C SER A 80 -5.16 13.97 17.42
N LEU A 81 -5.98 13.67 18.43
CA LEU A 81 -6.75 14.64 19.23
C LEU A 81 -7.62 15.57 18.37
N THR A 82 -8.05 15.11 17.19
CA THR A 82 -8.76 15.97 16.22
C THR A 82 -10.08 16.48 16.79
N LEU A 83 -10.86 15.62 17.45
CA LEU A 83 -12.12 16.03 18.07
C LEU A 83 -11.90 17.10 19.14
N GLN A 84 -10.91 16.92 20.02
CA GLN A 84 -10.58 17.86 21.09
C GLN A 84 -10.10 19.20 20.55
N GLN A 85 -9.25 19.17 19.49
CA GLN A 85 -8.82 20.37 18.80
C GLN A 85 -9.98 21.13 18.15
N MET A 86 -10.93 20.41 17.52
CA MET A 86 -12.12 21.03 16.92
C MET A 86 -13.01 21.68 17.98
N LEU A 87 -13.29 20.99 19.09
CA LEU A 87 -14.10 21.55 20.18
C LEU A 87 -13.43 22.79 20.80
N PHE A 88 -12.11 22.74 21.02
CA PHE A 88 -11.35 23.89 21.50
C PHE A 88 -11.41 25.07 20.52
N ALA A 89 -11.21 24.81 19.23
CA ALA A 89 -11.26 25.84 18.21
C ALA A 89 -12.65 26.50 18.07
N LEU A 90 -13.71 25.70 18.13
CA LEU A 90 -15.09 26.18 18.14
C LEU A 90 -15.39 27.04 19.38
N THR A 91 -14.91 26.61 20.55
CA THR A 91 -15.07 27.37 21.82
C THR A 91 -14.31 28.70 21.73
N SER A 92 -13.05 28.67 21.24
CA SER A 92 -12.25 29.88 21.02
C SER A 92 -12.94 30.84 20.02
N GLY A 93 -13.50 30.30 18.92
CA GLY A 93 -14.28 31.06 17.95
C GLY A 93 -15.55 31.68 18.53
N ALA A 94 -16.28 30.97 19.37
CA ALA A 94 -17.48 31.50 20.03
C ALA A 94 -17.17 32.63 21.02
N VAL A 95 -16.04 32.54 21.74
CA VAL A 95 -15.51 33.61 22.59
C VAL A 95 -15.11 34.82 21.75
N ALA A 96 -14.38 34.60 20.63
CA ALA A 96 -14.03 35.68 19.69
C ALA A 96 -15.28 36.38 19.15
N TYR A 97 -16.31 35.61 18.75
CA TYR A 97 -17.60 36.16 18.34
C TYR A 97 -18.24 37.07 19.38
N ALA A 98 -18.23 36.65 20.66
CA ALA A 98 -18.76 37.42 21.74
C ALA A 98 -17.99 38.71 22.06
N MET A 99 -16.74 38.83 21.67
CA MET A 99 -15.89 40.00 21.92
C MET A 99 -16.00 41.07 20.81
N LEU A 100 -16.37 40.65 19.59
CA LEU A 100 -16.45 41.53 18.43
C LEU A 100 -17.78 42.29 18.38
N GLY A 101 -17.74 43.51 17.87
CA GLY A 101 -18.93 44.34 17.56
C GLY A 101 -19.53 44.00 16.19
N ALA A 102 -19.56 44.98 15.30
CA ALA A 102 -20.15 44.81 13.95
C ALA A 102 -19.39 43.74 13.10
N GLY A 103 -18.09 43.57 13.30
CA GLY A 103 -17.26 42.61 12.57
C GLY A 103 -17.41 41.13 12.95
N ARG A 104 -18.29 40.76 13.92
CA ARG A 104 -18.39 39.40 14.47
C ARG A 104 -18.71 38.31 13.45
N GLY A 105 -19.36 38.65 12.34
CA GLY A 105 -19.64 37.71 11.24
C GLY A 105 -18.37 37.11 10.60
N ALA A 106 -17.22 37.79 10.72
CA ALA A 106 -15.94 37.34 10.23
C ALA A 106 -15.43 36.03 10.93
N VAL A 107 -16.02 35.64 12.05
CA VAL A 107 -15.70 34.39 12.74
C VAL A 107 -16.21 33.17 11.99
N PHE A 108 -17.30 33.25 11.24
CA PHE A 108 -17.92 32.11 10.56
C PHE A 108 -17.02 31.45 9.51
N PRO A 109 -16.30 32.17 8.63
CA PRO A 109 -15.34 31.56 7.72
C PRO A 109 -14.26 30.73 8.43
N VAL A 110 -13.78 31.20 9.58
CA VAL A 110 -12.78 30.49 10.40
C VAL A 110 -13.38 29.19 10.94
N VAL A 111 -14.61 29.25 11.50
CA VAL A 111 -15.34 28.09 11.99
C VAL A 111 -15.56 27.08 10.87
N MET A 112 -15.97 27.49 9.69
CA MET A 112 -16.15 26.63 8.53
C MET A 112 -14.86 25.94 8.11
N THR A 113 -13.77 26.67 8.09
CA THR A 113 -12.45 26.12 7.75
C THR A 113 -12.02 25.04 8.76
N ILE A 114 -12.24 25.26 10.06
CA ILE A 114 -11.96 24.27 11.11
C ILE A 114 -12.78 22.98 10.86
N LEU A 115 -14.08 23.11 10.52
CA LEU A 115 -14.93 21.96 10.23
C LEU A 115 -14.50 21.24 8.94
N MET A 116 -14.01 21.95 7.92
CA MET A 116 -13.45 21.33 6.71
C MET A 116 -12.27 20.43 7.00
N PHE A 117 -11.37 20.79 7.92
CA PHE A 117 -10.30 19.88 8.35
C PHE A 117 -10.85 18.62 9.00
N GLY A 118 -11.92 18.74 9.81
CA GLY A 118 -12.61 17.60 10.42
C GLY A 118 -13.18 16.61 9.40
N LEU A 119 -13.61 17.07 8.20
CA LEU A 119 -14.12 16.20 7.12
C LEU A 119 -13.12 15.11 6.69
N PHE A 120 -11.83 15.35 6.85
CA PHE A 120 -10.79 14.43 6.41
C PHE A 120 -10.42 13.38 7.46
N VAL A 121 -10.65 13.66 8.74
CA VAL A 121 -10.14 12.84 9.87
C VAL A 121 -11.26 12.29 10.74
N ALA A 122 -12.29 13.09 11.04
CA ALA A 122 -13.37 12.71 11.94
C ALA A 122 -14.37 11.73 11.31
N THR A 123 -14.94 10.86 12.15
CA THR A 123 -16.03 9.97 11.73
C THR A 123 -17.34 10.76 11.54
N PRO A 124 -18.29 10.24 10.73
CA PRO A 124 -19.59 10.89 10.56
C PRO A 124 -20.34 11.16 11.87
N LEU A 125 -20.21 10.26 12.85
CA LEU A 125 -20.82 10.41 14.16
C LEU A 125 -20.16 11.55 14.97
N GLN A 126 -18.84 11.64 14.96
CA GLN A 126 -18.10 12.73 15.58
C GLN A 126 -18.49 14.08 14.95
N MET A 127 -18.59 14.15 13.63
CA MET A 127 -19.01 15.37 12.92
C MET A 127 -20.42 15.81 13.29
N ARG A 128 -21.36 14.87 13.51
CA ARG A 128 -22.71 15.20 14.02
C ARG A 128 -22.64 15.84 15.41
N TRP A 129 -21.86 15.26 16.32
CA TRP A 129 -21.70 15.80 17.68
C TRP A 129 -21.02 17.17 17.68
N VAL A 130 -19.99 17.36 16.86
CA VAL A 130 -19.30 18.64 16.69
C VAL A 130 -20.26 19.71 16.14
N SER A 131 -21.08 19.35 15.14
CA SER A 131 -22.07 20.27 14.59
C SER A 131 -23.16 20.65 15.59
N LEU A 132 -23.68 19.69 16.35
CA LEU A 132 -24.65 19.97 17.42
C LEU A 132 -24.05 20.86 18.51
N TYR A 133 -22.79 20.58 18.90
CA TYR A 133 -22.05 21.39 19.84
C TYR A 133 -21.89 22.84 19.32
N ALA A 134 -21.50 23.01 18.07
CA ALA A 134 -21.33 24.33 17.46
C ALA A 134 -22.66 25.12 17.45
N VAL A 135 -23.75 24.49 17.00
CA VAL A 135 -25.09 25.14 16.99
C VAL A 135 -25.52 25.55 18.40
N ALA A 136 -25.40 24.66 19.39
CA ALA A 136 -25.77 24.96 20.76
C ALA A 136 -24.88 26.06 21.36
N LEU A 137 -23.56 25.97 21.18
CA LEU A 137 -22.59 26.94 21.72
C LEU A 137 -22.83 28.35 21.17
N PHE A 138 -22.85 28.46 19.83
CA PHE A 138 -23.05 29.75 19.17
C PHE A 138 -24.47 30.29 19.46
N GLY A 139 -25.50 29.45 19.46
CA GLY A 139 -26.86 29.85 19.80
C GLY A 139 -26.95 30.41 21.21
N LEU A 140 -26.31 29.77 22.20
CA LEU A 140 -26.25 30.25 23.59
C LEU A 140 -25.50 31.59 23.70
N VAL A 141 -24.38 31.74 23.01
CA VAL A 141 -23.59 32.98 23.01
C VAL A 141 -24.37 34.12 22.35
N MET A 142 -25.03 33.87 21.22
CA MET A 142 -25.85 34.87 20.52
C MET A 142 -27.04 35.31 21.38
N LEU A 143 -27.75 34.35 21.96
CA LEU A 143 -28.89 34.65 22.88
C LEU A 143 -28.40 35.45 24.08
N TRP A 144 -27.34 35.05 24.75
CA TRP A 144 -26.75 35.75 25.90
C TRP A 144 -26.39 37.20 25.55
N ARG A 145 -25.77 37.43 24.40
CA ARG A 145 -25.40 38.76 23.93
C ARG A 145 -26.60 39.60 23.51
N ALA A 146 -27.56 39.02 22.80
CA ALA A 146 -28.78 39.70 22.38
C ALA A 146 -29.64 40.17 23.57
N VAL A 147 -29.72 39.37 24.65
CA VAL A 147 -30.47 39.75 25.87
C VAL A 147 -29.66 40.72 26.71
N GLY A 148 -28.35 40.51 26.90
CA GLY A 148 -27.53 41.32 27.79
C GLY A 148 -27.13 42.68 27.24
N GLN A 149 -26.97 42.81 25.92
CA GLN A 149 -26.48 44.04 25.24
C GLN A 149 -27.18 44.25 23.88
N PRO A 150 -28.52 44.44 23.84
CA PRO A 150 -29.32 44.49 22.61
C PRO A 150 -28.93 45.67 21.69
N ALA A 151 -28.41 46.76 22.23
CA ALA A 151 -27.93 47.90 21.44
C ALA A 151 -26.68 47.54 20.60
N ARG A 152 -25.80 46.68 21.13
CA ARG A 152 -24.60 46.24 20.44
C ARG A 152 -24.80 44.94 19.64
N TYR A 153 -25.73 44.10 20.08
CA TYR A 153 -26.08 42.82 19.49
C TYR A 153 -27.60 42.78 19.19
N PRO A 154 -28.06 43.44 18.12
CA PRO A 154 -29.50 43.50 17.78
C PRO A 154 -30.05 42.09 17.56
N PRO A 155 -31.16 41.72 18.25
CA PRO A 155 -31.72 40.35 18.19
C PRO A 155 -32.04 39.86 16.78
N ALA A 156 -32.43 40.74 15.86
CA ALA A 156 -32.69 40.39 14.46
C ALA A 156 -31.41 39.95 13.72
N VAL A 157 -30.27 40.59 14.00
CA VAL A 157 -28.98 40.22 13.42
C VAL A 157 -28.46 38.90 14.02
N GLU A 158 -28.61 38.74 15.36
CA GLU A 158 -28.23 37.49 16.04
C GLU A 158 -29.05 36.31 15.56
N LEU A 159 -30.36 36.49 15.33
CA LEU A 159 -31.21 35.47 14.75
C LEU A 159 -30.74 35.09 13.31
N GLY A 160 -30.38 36.07 12.51
CA GLY A 160 -29.80 35.83 11.17
C GLY A 160 -28.51 35.01 11.23
N HIS A 161 -27.61 35.36 12.13
CA HIS A 161 -26.36 34.61 12.35
C HIS A 161 -26.63 33.19 12.84
N PHE A 162 -27.61 33.04 13.80
CA PHE A 162 -28.00 31.71 14.30
C PHE A 162 -28.57 30.84 13.17
N LEU A 163 -29.44 31.37 12.32
CA LEU A 163 -29.99 30.63 11.18
C LEU A 163 -28.89 30.16 10.20
N LEU A 164 -27.88 31.01 9.96
CA LEU A 164 -26.72 30.60 9.17
C LEU A 164 -25.98 29.43 9.82
N VAL A 165 -25.66 29.51 11.11
CA VAL A 165 -24.98 28.42 11.83
C VAL A 165 -25.83 27.15 11.83
N ALA A 166 -27.13 27.28 12.14
CA ALA A 166 -28.07 26.16 12.22
C ALA A 166 -28.30 25.44 10.88
N THR A 167 -28.13 26.12 9.75
CA THR A 167 -28.23 25.52 8.41
C THR A 167 -26.91 24.96 7.92
N MET A 168 -25.78 25.67 8.15
CA MET A 168 -24.47 25.28 7.66
C MET A 168 -23.92 24.07 8.40
N MET A 169 -24.11 23.95 9.72
CA MET A 169 -23.54 22.85 10.52
C MET A 169 -24.09 21.47 10.13
N PRO A 170 -25.41 21.26 9.99
CA PRO A 170 -25.94 19.99 9.47
C PRO A 170 -25.48 19.68 8.05
N ALA A 171 -25.39 20.70 7.18
CA ALA A 171 -24.91 20.51 5.81
C ALA A 171 -23.47 19.93 5.79
N VAL A 172 -22.56 20.46 6.62
CA VAL A 172 -21.21 19.94 6.78
C VAL A 172 -21.23 18.48 7.30
N SER A 173 -22.10 18.15 8.24
CA SER A 173 -22.24 16.79 8.77
C SER A 173 -22.72 15.81 7.69
N ILE A 174 -23.68 16.22 6.85
CA ILE A 174 -24.16 15.40 5.72
C ILE A 174 -23.04 15.20 4.70
N LEU A 175 -22.30 16.26 4.37
CA LEU A 175 -21.17 16.17 3.45
C LEU A 175 -20.08 15.23 3.99
N ALA A 176 -19.77 15.31 5.29
CA ALA A 176 -18.84 14.40 5.97
C ALA A 176 -19.26 12.94 5.81
N ALA A 177 -20.56 12.65 6.05
CA ALA A 177 -21.10 11.30 5.91
C ALA A 177 -21.00 10.78 4.46
N ARG A 178 -21.36 11.60 3.48
CA ARG A 178 -21.24 11.25 2.05
C ARG A 178 -19.78 10.99 1.64
N LEU A 179 -18.87 11.86 2.06
CA LEU A 179 -17.45 11.72 1.73
C LEU A 179 -16.84 10.45 2.36
N SER A 180 -17.22 10.12 3.61
CA SER A 180 -16.83 8.89 4.27
C SER A 180 -17.30 7.65 3.48
N THR A 181 -18.56 7.64 3.04
CA THR A 181 -19.12 6.53 2.24
C THR A 181 -18.39 6.38 0.90
N ILE A 182 -18.11 7.47 0.20
CA ILE A 182 -17.38 7.45 -1.07
C ILE A 182 -15.97 6.88 -0.88
N ARG A 183 -15.27 7.31 0.17
CA ARG A 183 -13.94 6.79 0.51
C ARG A 183 -13.95 5.30 0.82
N GLN A 184 -14.93 4.84 1.57
CA GLN A 184 -15.07 3.42 1.90
C GLN A 184 -15.31 2.59 0.64
N ARG A 185 -16.23 3.01 -0.23
CA ARG A 185 -16.49 2.35 -1.52
C ARG A 185 -15.22 2.30 -2.39
N SER A 186 -14.52 3.42 -2.51
CA SER A 186 -13.27 3.49 -3.31
C SER A 186 -12.19 2.53 -2.78
N ARG A 187 -12.07 2.37 -1.45
CA ARG A 187 -11.13 1.39 -0.86
C ARG A 187 -11.54 -0.04 -1.17
N MET A 188 -12.83 -0.37 -1.10
CA MET A 188 -13.34 -1.71 -1.44
C MET A 188 -13.09 -2.04 -2.90
N HIS A 189 -13.44 -1.15 -3.83
CA HIS A 189 -13.20 -1.37 -5.26
C HIS A 189 -11.71 -1.52 -5.60
N ARG A 190 -10.82 -0.78 -4.95
CA ARG A 190 -9.37 -0.96 -5.12
C ARG A 190 -8.90 -2.33 -4.63
N ALA A 191 -9.44 -2.83 -3.52
CA ALA A 191 -9.11 -4.15 -3.00
C ALA A 191 -9.64 -5.27 -3.93
N GLU A 192 -10.87 -5.15 -4.44
CA GLU A 192 -11.46 -6.07 -5.42
C GLU A 192 -10.65 -6.10 -6.72
N LEU A 193 -10.27 -4.93 -7.24
CA LEU A 193 -9.44 -4.84 -8.44
C LEU A 193 -8.06 -5.48 -8.24
N ALA A 194 -7.43 -5.24 -7.09
CA ALA A 194 -6.15 -5.85 -6.76
C ALA A 194 -6.25 -7.37 -6.68
N GLN A 195 -7.34 -7.91 -6.10
CA GLN A 195 -7.59 -9.35 -6.06
C GLN A 195 -7.85 -9.94 -7.46
N ALA A 196 -8.65 -9.25 -8.29
CA ALA A 196 -8.90 -9.68 -9.66
C ALA A 196 -7.60 -9.71 -10.48
N LEU A 197 -6.77 -8.68 -10.37
CA LEU A 197 -5.45 -8.63 -11.02
C LEU A 197 -4.50 -9.74 -10.51
N ALA A 198 -4.52 -10.05 -9.20
CA ALA A 198 -3.72 -11.15 -8.64
C ALA A 198 -4.16 -12.50 -9.23
N ARG A 199 -5.47 -12.78 -9.30
CA ARG A 199 -6.00 -14.00 -9.92
C ARG A 199 -5.63 -14.12 -11.40
N LEU A 200 -5.77 -13.02 -12.17
CA LEU A 200 -5.35 -13.00 -13.57
C LEU A 200 -3.85 -13.27 -13.72
N ARG A 201 -3.00 -12.69 -12.88
CA ARG A 201 -1.55 -12.96 -12.86
C ARG A 201 -1.25 -14.42 -12.56
N GLU A 202 -1.90 -15.02 -11.58
CA GLU A 202 -1.72 -16.43 -11.23
C GLU A 202 -2.09 -17.36 -12.39
N GLN A 203 -3.20 -17.13 -13.07
CA GLN A 203 -3.59 -17.86 -14.27
C GLN A 203 -2.59 -17.69 -15.44
N THR A 204 -1.89 -16.55 -15.51
CA THR A 204 -0.91 -16.25 -16.57
C THR A 204 0.52 -16.67 -16.23
N THR A 205 0.82 -17.16 -15.03
CA THR A 205 2.18 -17.53 -14.58
C THR A 205 2.41 -19.04 -14.51
N ARG A 206 1.35 -19.85 -14.58
CA ARG A 206 1.42 -21.31 -14.49
C ARG A 206 1.11 -21.98 -15.81
N ASP A 207 1.68 -23.17 -16.01
CA ASP A 207 1.35 -24.08 -17.08
C ASP A 207 0.11 -24.90 -16.69
N GLU A 208 -0.91 -24.94 -17.54
CA GLU A 208 -2.21 -25.55 -17.24
C GLU A 208 -2.12 -27.07 -17.04
N LEU A 209 -1.17 -27.76 -17.70
CA LEU A 209 -1.01 -29.19 -17.61
C LEU A 209 -0.28 -29.64 -16.35
N THR A 210 0.81 -28.97 -16.04
CA THR A 210 1.77 -29.40 -15.00
C THR A 210 1.70 -28.59 -13.71
N GLY A 211 1.08 -27.39 -13.73
CA GLY A 211 1.04 -26.46 -12.61
C GLY A 211 2.38 -25.76 -12.31
N LEU A 212 3.43 -26.06 -13.05
CA LEU A 212 4.74 -25.41 -12.94
C LEU A 212 4.70 -23.97 -13.48
N VAL A 213 5.78 -23.22 -13.27
CA VAL A 213 5.96 -21.90 -13.91
C VAL A 213 5.89 -22.09 -15.43
N ASN A 214 5.16 -21.22 -16.13
CA ASN A 214 5.08 -21.26 -17.57
C ASN A 214 6.25 -20.48 -18.23
N ARG A 215 6.42 -20.68 -19.55
CA ARG A 215 7.47 -20.07 -20.36
C ARG A 215 7.59 -18.55 -20.17
N ARG A 216 6.44 -17.83 -20.15
CA ARG A 216 6.46 -16.37 -20.07
C ARG A 216 6.98 -15.90 -18.73
N HIS A 217 6.49 -16.48 -17.65
CA HIS A 217 6.94 -16.11 -16.31
C HIS A 217 8.37 -16.55 -16.02
N LEU A 218 8.82 -17.68 -16.60
CA LEU A 218 10.23 -18.09 -16.56
C LEU A 218 11.14 -17.01 -17.17
N ALA A 219 10.78 -16.44 -18.32
CA ALA A 219 11.58 -15.39 -18.95
C ALA A 219 11.69 -14.13 -18.05
N GLU A 220 10.61 -13.77 -17.36
CA GLU A 220 10.63 -12.68 -16.39
C GLU A 220 11.55 -12.97 -15.19
N LEU A 221 11.52 -14.20 -14.67
CA LEU A 221 12.36 -14.62 -13.54
C LEU A 221 13.83 -14.68 -13.91
N LEU A 222 14.16 -15.17 -15.09
CA LEU A 222 15.54 -15.21 -15.61
C LEU A 222 16.12 -13.79 -15.74
N GLU A 223 15.35 -12.85 -16.26
CA GLU A 223 15.78 -11.45 -16.36
C GLU A 223 15.94 -10.80 -14.98
N GLN A 224 15.04 -11.07 -14.03
CA GLN A 224 15.16 -10.59 -12.65
C GLN A 224 16.43 -11.12 -11.97
N GLU A 225 16.74 -12.40 -12.16
CA GLU A 225 17.94 -13.01 -11.59
C GLU A 225 19.23 -12.48 -12.25
N HIS A 226 19.21 -12.25 -13.57
CA HIS A 226 20.30 -11.56 -14.28
C HIS A 226 20.57 -10.17 -13.70
N GLN A 227 19.52 -9.36 -13.51
CA GLN A 227 19.66 -8.04 -12.89
C GLN A 227 20.16 -8.12 -11.44
N ARG A 228 19.79 -9.18 -10.70
CA ARG A 228 20.32 -9.44 -9.37
C ARG A 228 21.80 -9.75 -9.39
N CYS A 229 22.26 -10.59 -10.32
CA CYS A 229 23.68 -10.93 -10.51
C CYS A 229 24.54 -9.70 -10.80
N ILE A 230 24.08 -8.81 -11.67
CA ILE A 230 24.78 -7.54 -11.97
C ILE A 230 24.99 -6.71 -10.70
N ARG A 231 24.01 -6.68 -9.78
CA ARG A 231 24.10 -5.88 -8.56
C ARG A 231 24.88 -6.54 -7.43
N SER A 232 24.82 -7.87 -7.30
CA SER A 232 25.38 -8.61 -6.15
C SER A 232 26.73 -9.25 -6.45
N GLY A 233 27.09 -9.43 -7.73
CA GLY A 233 28.27 -10.21 -8.16
C GLY A 233 28.11 -11.73 -7.95
N GLN A 234 26.91 -12.19 -7.57
CA GLN A 234 26.58 -13.62 -7.51
C GLN A 234 26.25 -14.16 -8.88
N THR A 235 26.18 -15.47 -9.03
CA THR A 235 25.81 -16.12 -10.29
C THR A 235 24.61 -17.03 -10.11
N PHE A 236 24.01 -17.47 -11.23
CA PHE A 236 22.96 -18.49 -11.25
C PHE A 236 23.28 -19.55 -12.31
N CYS A 237 22.63 -20.69 -12.20
CA CYS A 237 22.68 -21.73 -13.21
C CYS A 237 21.30 -22.00 -13.81
N VAL A 238 21.29 -22.41 -15.05
CA VAL A 238 20.09 -22.87 -15.76
C VAL A 238 20.33 -24.31 -16.24
N ALA A 239 19.40 -25.20 -15.93
CA ALA A 239 19.37 -26.53 -16.50
C ALA A 239 18.13 -26.68 -17.40
N VAL A 240 18.36 -27.03 -18.66
CA VAL A 240 17.33 -27.44 -19.62
C VAL A 240 17.19 -28.95 -19.54
N LEU A 241 15.97 -29.43 -19.24
CA LEU A 241 15.64 -30.86 -19.14
C LEU A 241 14.63 -31.18 -20.22
N ASP A 242 14.90 -32.19 -20.99
CA ASP A 242 14.08 -32.59 -22.14
C ASP A 242 13.79 -34.11 -22.05
N ILE A 243 12.52 -34.47 -22.16
CA ILE A 243 12.07 -35.87 -22.06
C ILE A 243 12.41 -36.57 -23.38
N ASP A 244 13.23 -37.61 -23.28
CA ASP A 244 13.62 -38.38 -24.45
C ASP A 244 12.42 -39.20 -24.98
N HIS A 245 12.21 -39.14 -26.29
CA HIS A 245 11.20 -39.94 -27.00
C HIS A 245 9.74 -39.78 -26.55
N LEU A 246 9.35 -38.67 -25.91
CA LEU A 246 7.93 -38.45 -25.51
C LEU A 246 6.98 -38.56 -26.71
N ARG A 247 7.42 -38.15 -27.91
CA ARG A 247 6.63 -38.29 -29.15
C ARG A 247 6.33 -39.74 -29.46
N THR A 248 7.29 -40.64 -29.32
CA THR A 248 7.08 -42.11 -29.51
C THR A 248 6.08 -42.63 -28.51
N VAL A 249 6.16 -42.21 -27.25
CA VAL A 249 5.15 -42.59 -26.23
C VAL A 249 3.75 -42.10 -26.61
N ASN A 250 3.63 -40.87 -27.12
CA ASN A 250 2.35 -40.33 -27.57
C ASN A 250 1.77 -41.13 -28.77
N ASP A 251 2.64 -41.49 -29.71
CA ASP A 251 2.26 -42.21 -30.93
C ASP A 251 1.83 -43.67 -30.58
N GLU A 252 2.48 -44.33 -29.61
CA GLU A 252 2.20 -45.71 -29.20
C GLU A 252 1.08 -45.83 -28.16
N HIS A 253 1.02 -44.92 -27.21
CA HIS A 253 0.11 -45.03 -26.04
C HIS A 253 -0.94 -43.92 -25.95
N GLY A 254 -0.90 -42.94 -26.87
CA GLY A 254 -1.80 -41.82 -26.93
C GLY A 254 -1.39 -40.63 -26.04
N HIS A 255 -1.83 -39.44 -26.42
CA HIS A 255 -1.50 -38.18 -25.73
C HIS A 255 -1.88 -38.14 -24.25
N SER A 256 -2.92 -38.89 -23.86
CA SER A 256 -3.34 -38.96 -22.43
C SER A 256 -2.28 -39.57 -21.52
N ILE A 257 -1.49 -40.53 -22.02
CA ILE A 257 -0.36 -41.14 -21.29
C ILE A 257 0.83 -40.20 -21.24
N GLY A 258 1.15 -39.54 -22.37
CA GLY A 258 2.19 -38.50 -22.38
C GLY A 258 1.88 -37.36 -21.43
N ASP A 259 0.64 -36.89 -21.38
CA ASP A 259 0.18 -35.89 -20.42
C ASP A 259 0.30 -36.36 -18.95
N ALA A 260 -0.02 -37.63 -18.70
CA ALA A 260 0.14 -38.22 -17.37
C ALA A 260 1.62 -38.30 -16.97
N LEU A 261 2.51 -38.69 -17.89
CA LEU A 261 3.95 -38.66 -17.69
C LEU A 261 4.47 -37.27 -17.38
N LEU A 262 4.08 -36.26 -18.15
CA LEU A 262 4.45 -34.86 -17.92
C LEU A 262 4.01 -34.39 -16.52
N ARG A 263 2.80 -34.72 -16.10
CA ARG A 263 2.32 -34.39 -14.74
C ARG A 263 3.10 -35.13 -13.66
N ALA A 264 3.38 -36.40 -13.85
CA ALA A 264 4.12 -37.22 -12.89
C ALA A 264 5.56 -36.70 -12.73
N MET A 265 6.23 -36.38 -13.84
CA MET A 265 7.59 -35.82 -13.84
C MET A 265 7.64 -34.45 -13.20
N ALA A 266 6.69 -33.56 -13.54
CA ALA A 266 6.58 -32.24 -12.93
C ALA A 266 6.36 -32.33 -11.42
N GLY A 267 5.47 -33.22 -10.98
CA GLY A 267 5.20 -33.46 -9.57
C GLY A 267 6.39 -34.04 -8.81
N GLU A 268 7.14 -34.96 -9.40
CA GLU A 268 8.36 -35.52 -8.80
C GLU A 268 9.48 -34.47 -8.75
N ALA A 269 9.70 -33.75 -9.84
CA ALA A 269 10.69 -32.69 -9.88
C ALA A 269 10.43 -31.59 -8.84
N ALA A 270 9.18 -31.13 -8.72
CA ALA A 270 8.79 -30.11 -7.75
C ALA A 270 9.08 -30.50 -6.28
N ARG A 271 9.04 -31.79 -5.95
CA ARG A 271 9.40 -32.29 -4.61
C ARG A 271 10.87 -32.28 -4.30
N HIS A 272 11.73 -32.27 -5.33
CA HIS A 272 13.18 -32.39 -5.19
C HIS A 272 13.94 -31.09 -5.53
N VAL A 273 13.23 -30.05 -5.99
CA VAL A 273 13.78 -28.71 -6.22
C VAL A 273 13.72 -27.89 -4.94
N ARG A 274 14.77 -27.11 -4.67
CA ARG A 274 14.84 -26.25 -3.48
C ARG A 274 13.84 -25.11 -3.57
N VAL A 275 13.43 -24.57 -2.43
CA VAL A 275 12.50 -23.43 -2.35
C VAL A 275 13.03 -22.17 -3.08
N ALA A 276 14.36 -22.01 -3.13
CA ALA A 276 15.00 -20.89 -3.81
C ALA A 276 15.14 -21.07 -5.33
N ASP A 277 14.97 -22.31 -5.82
CA ASP A 277 15.10 -22.64 -7.23
C ASP A 277 13.71 -22.66 -7.89
N MET A 278 13.66 -22.39 -9.19
CA MET A 278 12.40 -22.32 -9.93
C MET A 278 12.38 -23.32 -11.06
N LEU A 279 11.39 -24.21 -11.04
CA LEU A 279 11.13 -25.17 -12.11
C LEU A 279 9.97 -24.66 -12.99
N ALA A 280 10.20 -24.64 -14.29
CA ALA A 280 9.24 -24.18 -15.28
C ALA A 280 9.07 -25.21 -16.40
N ARG A 281 7.90 -25.18 -17.03
CA ARG A 281 7.68 -25.86 -18.32
C ARG A 281 7.82 -24.85 -19.44
N GLN A 282 8.81 -25.09 -20.32
CA GLN A 282 9.11 -24.19 -21.43
C GLN A 282 8.20 -24.43 -22.65
N ALA A 283 8.08 -25.67 -23.06
CA ALA A 283 7.17 -26.10 -24.13
C ALA A 283 7.16 -27.65 -24.21
N GLY A 284 6.06 -28.24 -24.66
CA GLY A 284 5.99 -29.66 -24.96
C GLY A 284 6.57 -30.57 -23.85
N ASP A 285 7.72 -31.16 -24.13
CA ASP A 285 8.51 -32.08 -23.30
C ASP A 285 9.68 -31.41 -22.57
N GLU A 286 9.79 -30.08 -22.67
CA GLU A 286 10.93 -29.34 -22.16
C GLU A 286 10.62 -28.61 -20.83
N PHE A 287 11.48 -28.84 -19.84
CA PHE A 287 11.48 -28.15 -18.56
C PHE A 287 12.77 -27.34 -18.37
N VAL A 288 12.68 -26.28 -17.62
CA VAL A 288 13.83 -25.45 -17.26
C VAL A 288 13.88 -25.25 -15.75
N LEU A 289 15.04 -25.54 -15.17
CA LEU A 289 15.34 -25.30 -13.77
C LEU A 289 16.29 -24.12 -13.65
N LEU A 290 15.84 -23.05 -13.01
CA LEU A 290 16.65 -21.90 -12.62
C LEU A 290 17.13 -22.11 -11.17
N MET A 291 18.44 -22.13 -10.98
CA MET A 291 19.10 -22.30 -9.68
C MET A 291 19.80 -21.01 -9.29
N SER A 292 19.19 -20.26 -8.39
CA SER A 292 19.72 -18.99 -7.90
C SER A 292 20.94 -19.19 -7.00
N ASP A 293 21.88 -18.23 -7.04
CA ASP A 293 23.08 -18.21 -6.21
C ASP A 293 23.85 -19.55 -6.19
N THR A 294 24.02 -20.13 -7.40
CA THR A 294 24.59 -21.47 -7.54
C THR A 294 25.59 -21.49 -8.69
N ARG A 295 26.78 -22.03 -8.46
CA ARG A 295 27.83 -22.28 -9.47
C ARG A 295 27.68 -23.66 -10.11
N ALA A 296 28.18 -23.85 -11.33
CA ALA A 296 28.07 -25.10 -12.10
C ALA A 296 28.48 -26.33 -11.32
N ALA A 297 29.60 -26.27 -10.57
CA ALA A 297 30.09 -27.40 -9.79
C ALA A 297 29.08 -27.88 -8.71
N MET A 298 28.32 -26.96 -8.10
CA MET A 298 27.27 -27.29 -7.13
C MET A 298 25.96 -27.68 -7.81
N ALA A 299 25.60 -26.96 -8.89
CA ALA A 299 24.41 -27.23 -9.67
C ALA A 299 24.43 -28.63 -10.27
N ARG A 300 25.58 -29.08 -10.79
CA ARG A 300 25.76 -30.41 -11.38
C ARG A 300 25.25 -31.54 -10.46
N GLY A 301 25.71 -31.58 -9.21
CA GLY A 301 25.27 -32.62 -8.28
C GLY A 301 23.78 -32.54 -7.93
N GLY A 302 23.17 -31.33 -7.98
CA GLY A 302 21.73 -31.15 -7.82
C GLY A 302 20.95 -31.70 -9.02
N VAL A 303 21.40 -31.38 -10.22
CA VAL A 303 20.77 -31.80 -11.49
C VAL A 303 20.93 -33.31 -11.68
N ASP A 304 22.10 -33.91 -11.35
CA ASP A 304 22.33 -35.36 -11.43
C ASP A 304 21.36 -36.12 -10.52
N ARG A 305 21.17 -35.68 -9.27
CA ARG A 305 20.17 -36.28 -8.37
C ARG A 305 18.73 -36.14 -8.88
N LEU A 306 18.39 -34.96 -9.43
CA LEU A 306 17.07 -34.75 -10.03
C LEU A 306 16.87 -35.65 -11.23
N HIS A 307 17.84 -35.75 -12.12
CA HIS A 307 17.84 -36.63 -13.29
C HIS A 307 17.62 -38.10 -12.89
N GLU A 308 18.35 -38.60 -11.90
CA GLU A 308 18.21 -39.97 -11.39
C GLU A 308 16.79 -40.24 -10.86
N ARG A 309 16.22 -39.27 -10.10
CA ARG A 309 14.84 -39.38 -9.59
C ARG A 309 13.80 -39.39 -10.70
N LEU A 310 13.98 -38.53 -11.68
CA LEU A 310 13.03 -38.41 -12.81
C LEU A 310 13.12 -39.62 -13.76
N SER A 311 14.28 -40.23 -13.93
CA SER A 311 14.44 -41.47 -14.71
C SER A 311 13.73 -42.67 -14.08
N GLY A 312 13.36 -42.62 -12.79
CA GLY A 312 12.54 -43.62 -12.11
C GLY A 312 11.04 -43.42 -12.23
N VAL A 313 10.60 -42.29 -12.85
CA VAL A 313 9.17 -41.99 -12.99
C VAL A 313 8.55 -42.84 -14.07
N HIS A 314 7.43 -43.48 -13.78
CA HIS A 314 6.64 -44.28 -14.72
C HIS A 314 5.15 -44.09 -14.51
N VAL A 315 4.37 -44.28 -15.56
CA VAL A 315 2.90 -44.23 -15.54
C VAL A 315 2.36 -45.54 -16.05
N LEU A 316 1.27 -46.05 -15.48
CA LEU A 316 0.65 -47.29 -15.91
C LEU A 316 -0.27 -47.04 -17.10
N HIS A 317 -0.07 -47.77 -18.20
CA HIS A 317 -1.03 -47.92 -19.27
C HIS A 317 -1.66 -49.33 -19.19
N GLY A 318 -2.82 -49.43 -18.55
CA GLY A 318 -3.36 -50.73 -18.11
C GLY A 318 -2.46 -51.31 -17.01
N SER A 319 -1.83 -52.46 -17.28
CA SER A 319 -0.88 -53.14 -16.39
C SER A 319 0.60 -52.93 -16.81
N VAL A 320 0.85 -52.19 -17.88
CA VAL A 320 2.19 -51.98 -18.44
C VAL A 320 2.77 -50.66 -17.92
N PRO A 321 3.94 -50.65 -17.27
CA PRO A 321 4.61 -49.42 -16.90
C PRO A 321 5.27 -48.77 -18.12
N VAL A 322 4.93 -47.50 -18.38
CA VAL A 322 5.56 -46.65 -19.40
C VAL A 322 6.50 -45.70 -18.71
N ALA A 323 7.79 -45.77 -19.05
CA ALA A 323 8.86 -44.93 -18.51
C ALA A 323 9.58 -44.22 -19.66
N VAL A 324 10.22 -43.09 -19.31
CA VAL A 324 11.03 -42.28 -20.23
C VAL A 324 12.34 -41.89 -19.55
N THR A 325 13.31 -41.52 -20.36
CA THR A 325 14.56 -40.92 -19.87
C THR A 325 14.60 -39.43 -20.14
N LEU A 326 15.59 -38.72 -19.62
CA LEU A 326 15.78 -37.30 -19.81
C LEU A 326 17.21 -36.99 -20.29
N SER A 327 17.32 -36.02 -21.18
CA SER A 327 18.55 -35.37 -21.53
C SER A 327 18.60 -33.98 -20.94
N CYS A 328 19.69 -33.66 -20.22
CA CYS A 328 19.81 -32.40 -19.49
C CYS A 328 21.04 -31.61 -19.93
N GLY A 329 20.88 -30.32 -20.14
CA GLY A 329 22.00 -29.38 -20.39
C GLY A 329 22.07 -28.33 -19.30
N LEU A 330 23.21 -28.18 -18.64
CA LEU A 330 23.47 -27.25 -17.56
C LEU A 330 24.41 -26.15 -17.97
N ALA A 331 24.08 -24.89 -17.77
CA ALA A 331 24.95 -23.74 -17.96
C ALA A 331 24.98 -22.81 -16.73
N GLU A 332 26.17 -22.33 -16.40
CA GLU A 332 26.35 -21.23 -15.42
C GLU A 332 26.28 -19.89 -16.16
N HIS A 333 25.60 -18.92 -15.58
CA HIS A 333 25.58 -17.55 -16.12
C HIS A 333 26.92 -16.84 -15.84
N HIS A 334 27.53 -16.28 -16.85
CA HIS A 334 28.80 -15.58 -16.72
C HIS A 334 28.60 -14.06 -16.73
N ALA A 335 29.50 -13.35 -16.04
CA ALA A 335 29.49 -11.90 -16.04
C ALA A 335 29.60 -11.32 -17.44
N GLY A 336 28.70 -10.43 -17.82
CA GLY A 336 28.66 -9.83 -19.17
C GLY A 336 27.85 -10.62 -20.22
N GLU A 337 27.38 -11.83 -19.91
CA GLU A 337 26.42 -12.54 -20.74
C GLU A 337 25.02 -11.99 -20.66
N THR A 338 24.23 -12.12 -21.68
CA THR A 338 22.79 -11.99 -21.66
C THR A 338 22.12 -13.30 -21.20
N VAL A 339 20.89 -13.24 -20.71
CA VAL A 339 20.07 -14.43 -20.41
C VAL A 339 19.97 -15.36 -21.64
N ALA A 340 19.80 -14.79 -22.84
CA ALA A 340 19.71 -15.56 -24.08
C ALA A 340 20.96 -16.38 -24.32
N GLN A 341 22.16 -15.81 -24.17
CA GLN A 341 23.45 -16.52 -24.36
C GLN A 341 23.60 -17.67 -23.35
N THR A 342 23.22 -17.47 -22.08
CA THR A 342 23.24 -18.55 -21.08
C THR A 342 22.28 -19.66 -21.45
N MET A 343 21.07 -19.33 -21.89
CA MET A 343 20.07 -20.31 -22.34
C MET A 343 20.57 -21.08 -23.57
N ASP A 344 21.16 -20.40 -24.55
CA ASP A 344 21.69 -21.03 -25.76
C ASP A 344 22.80 -22.04 -25.41
N ARG A 345 23.67 -21.75 -24.44
CA ARG A 345 24.69 -22.72 -23.97
C ARG A 345 24.05 -23.92 -23.27
N ALA A 346 23.00 -23.70 -22.45
CA ALA A 346 22.26 -24.79 -21.82
C ALA A 346 21.55 -25.68 -22.85
N TYR A 347 20.96 -25.09 -23.90
CA TYR A 347 20.38 -25.83 -25.02
C TYR A 347 21.45 -26.63 -25.80
N SER A 348 22.58 -26.02 -26.10
CA SER A 348 23.69 -26.72 -26.80
C SER A 348 24.19 -27.91 -25.98
N ALA A 349 24.33 -27.78 -24.66
CA ALA A 349 24.73 -28.89 -23.80
C ALA A 349 23.65 -29.99 -23.76
N ARG A 350 22.33 -29.65 -23.74
CA ARG A 350 21.25 -30.63 -23.85
C ARG A 350 21.28 -31.39 -25.17
N ASP A 351 21.52 -30.69 -26.29
CA ASP A 351 21.64 -31.31 -27.62
C ASP A 351 22.83 -32.24 -27.69
N GLU A 352 23.96 -31.87 -27.07
CA GLU A 352 25.13 -32.75 -26.92
C GLU A 352 24.80 -33.99 -26.10
N ALA A 353 24.04 -33.86 -24.97
CA ALA A 353 23.59 -34.99 -24.21
C ALA A 353 22.74 -35.97 -25.06
N LYS A 354 21.83 -35.45 -25.89
CA LYS A 354 21.02 -36.24 -26.83
C LYS A 354 21.90 -36.93 -27.89
N ALA A 355 22.85 -36.22 -28.47
CA ALA A 355 23.77 -36.77 -29.50
C ALA A 355 24.66 -37.92 -28.96
N LEU A 356 24.98 -37.86 -27.67
CA LEU A 356 25.76 -38.92 -27.00
C LEU A 356 24.89 -40.12 -26.52
N GLY A 357 23.64 -40.20 -26.95
CA GLY A 357 22.72 -41.33 -26.68
C GLY A 357 21.64 -41.07 -25.66
N GLY A 358 21.48 -39.81 -25.23
CA GLY A 358 20.44 -39.41 -24.26
C GLY A 358 20.69 -39.86 -22.81
N ASN A 359 19.67 -39.69 -21.97
CA ASN A 359 19.66 -40.14 -20.57
C ASN A 359 20.89 -39.72 -19.75
N ARG A 360 21.30 -38.46 -19.87
CA ARG A 360 22.47 -37.90 -19.19
C ARG A 360 22.38 -36.41 -18.96
N VAL A 361 23.26 -35.93 -18.09
CA VAL A 361 23.46 -34.52 -17.84
C VAL A 361 24.77 -34.07 -18.46
N GLN A 362 24.74 -33.06 -19.31
CA GLN A 362 25.91 -32.40 -19.90
C GLN A 362 26.05 -30.99 -19.37
N VAL A 363 27.28 -30.56 -19.11
CA VAL A 363 27.57 -29.20 -18.64
C VAL A 363 28.15 -28.40 -19.80
N ALA A 364 27.60 -27.23 -20.04
CA ALA A 364 28.14 -26.32 -21.05
C ALA A 364 29.55 -25.84 -20.65
N ALA A 365 30.42 -25.78 -21.66
CA ALA A 365 31.79 -25.29 -21.51
C ALA A 365 31.79 -23.76 -21.23
#